data_1753e6bdc17cfb1f14fc48e654a89eec
#
_entry.id   1753e6bdc17cfb1f14fc48e654a89eec
#
_cell.length_a   1.000
_cell.length_b   1.000
_cell.length_c   1.000
_cell.angle_alpha   90.00
_cell.angle_beta   90.00
_cell.angle_gamma   90.00
#
_symmetry.space_group_name_H-M   'P 1'
#
loop_
_entity.id
_entity.type
_entity.pdbx_description
1 polymer ?
#
loop_
_entity_poly.entity_id
_entity_poly.type
_entity_poly.pdbx_seq_one_letter_code
_entity_poly.pdbx_strand_id
1 'polypeptide(L)'
;MSTDVSGEPKVATVDMKLEVVTIPVSDVDRAKDFYLSLGWRLDADFAFGKDVRAVQVTPLHSGCSVTFGSGLTTAEPGSAQRLELVVEDIEVARDDLLDRGVKVSEVFHRDGGELLPGPDPERRSYLSYASFNDPDGNGWLLQEVTTRPPGRVWED
;
A
#
# COMPACT_ATOMS: atom_id res chain seq x y z
N MET A 1 9.45 -14.34 -23.79
CA MET A 1 9.52 -15.11 -22.55
C MET A 1 9.76 -16.58 -22.88
N SER A 2 10.74 -17.18 -22.24
CA SER A 2 11.10 -18.56 -22.50
C SER A 2 10.31 -19.50 -21.60
N THR A 3 9.64 -20.50 -22.19
CA THR A 3 8.94 -21.55 -21.45
C THR A 3 9.60 -22.90 -21.76
N ASP A 4 9.44 -23.85 -20.86
CA ASP A 4 9.90 -25.21 -21.10
C ASP A 4 8.91 -25.94 -22.04
N VAL A 5 9.17 -27.24 -22.31
CA VAL A 5 8.34 -28.03 -23.22
C VAL A 5 6.91 -28.26 -22.71
N SER A 6 6.64 -28.02 -21.42
CA SER A 6 5.29 -28.10 -20.86
C SER A 6 4.53 -26.78 -20.99
N GLY A 7 5.20 -25.72 -21.43
CA GLY A 7 4.62 -24.37 -21.54
C GLY A 7 4.70 -23.55 -20.27
N GLU A 8 5.28 -24.06 -19.20
CA GLU A 8 5.42 -23.33 -17.95
C GLU A 8 6.67 -22.46 -17.94
N PRO A 9 6.59 -21.20 -17.46
CA PRO A 9 7.77 -20.37 -17.32
C PRO A 9 8.71 -20.90 -16.23
N LYS A 10 9.99 -20.65 -16.42
CA LYS A 10 11.00 -21.05 -15.43
C LYS A 10 10.93 -20.12 -14.23
N VAL A 11 11.16 -20.72 -13.04
CA VAL A 11 11.29 -19.95 -11.81
C VAL A 11 12.55 -19.09 -11.89
N ALA A 12 12.45 -17.85 -11.42
CA ALA A 12 13.58 -16.93 -11.41
C ALA A 12 14.67 -17.42 -10.44
N THR A 13 15.92 -17.22 -10.86
CA THR A 13 17.10 -17.55 -10.05
C THR A 13 17.86 -16.31 -9.58
N VAL A 14 17.37 -15.12 -9.95
CA VAL A 14 17.94 -13.83 -9.56
C VAL A 14 16.97 -13.14 -8.62
N ASP A 15 17.45 -12.69 -7.46
CA ASP A 15 16.63 -11.96 -6.50
C ASP A 15 16.17 -10.63 -7.09
N MET A 16 14.88 -10.39 -6.99
CA MET A 16 14.28 -9.08 -7.29
C MET A 16 13.29 -8.78 -6.18
N LYS A 17 13.54 -7.70 -5.45
CA LYS A 17 12.69 -7.29 -4.35
C LYS A 17 12.00 -5.98 -4.73
N LEU A 18 10.71 -5.87 -4.41
CA LEU A 18 10.00 -4.63 -4.65
C LEU A 18 10.49 -3.59 -3.64
N GLU A 19 11.23 -2.60 -4.12
CA GLU A 19 11.85 -1.57 -3.28
C GLU A 19 10.92 -0.40 -3.04
N VAL A 20 10.29 0.09 -4.11
CA VAL A 20 9.50 1.32 -4.05
C VAL A 20 8.44 1.33 -5.14
N VAL A 21 7.27 1.89 -4.81
CA VAL A 21 6.24 2.22 -5.79
C VAL A 21 6.07 3.73 -5.85
N THR A 22 5.95 4.26 -7.07
CA THR A 22 5.73 5.69 -7.28
C THR A 22 4.24 5.95 -7.50
N ILE A 23 3.67 6.87 -6.72
CA ILE A 23 2.28 7.27 -6.85
C ILE A 23 2.17 8.68 -7.41
N PRO A 24 1.13 8.97 -8.21
CA PRO A 24 0.97 10.31 -8.81
C PRO A 24 0.21 11.24 -7.86
N VAL A 25 0.81 12.42 -7.60
CA VAL A 25 0.20 13.46 -6.75
C VAL A 25 0.26 14.81 -7.45
N SER A 26 -0.67 15.71 -7.11
CA SER A 26 -0.72 17.04 -7.69
C SER A 26 0.03 18.07 -6.84
N ASP A 27 0.16 17.84 -5.54
CA ASP A 27 0.78 18.76 -4.59
C ASP A 27 1.68 17.96 -3.66
N VAL A 28 2.98 18.10 -3.86
CA VAL A 28 3.98 17.29 -3.15
C VAL A 28 3.98 17.57 -1.65
N ASP A 29 3.88 18.83 -1.24
CA ASP A 29 3.87 19.19 0.17
C ASP A 29 2.62 18.65 0.87
N ARG A 30 1.46 18.75 0.23
CA ARG A 30 0.20 18.22 0.77
C ARG A 30 0.27 16.70 0.91
N ALA A 31 0.81 16.00 -0.08
CA ALA A 31 0.98 14.56 -0.03
C ALA A 31 1.96 14.19 1.11
N LYS A 32 3.08 14.89 1.22
CA LYS A 32 4.05 14.66 2.28
C LYS A 32 3.41 14.80 3.67
N ASP A 33 2.68 15.88 3.90
CA ASP A 33 1.99 16.10 5.17
C ASP A 33 1.01 14.98 5.48
N PHE A 34 0.26 14.53 4.47
CA PHE A 34 -0.69 13.44 4.64
C PHE A 34 0.00 12.15 5.06
N TYR A 35 1.01 11.70 4.32
CA TYR A 35 1.67 10.42 4.61
C TYR A 35 2.44 10.46 5.93
N LEU A 36 3.03 11.59 6.31
CA LEU A 36 3.65 11.74 7.62
C LEU A 36 2.60 11.72 8.74
N SER A 37 1.38 12.21 8.48
CA SER A 37 0.30 12.14 9.46
C SER A 37 -0.16 10.72 9.75
N LEU A 38 0.09 9.78 8.82
CA LEU A 38 -0.18 8.35 9.05
C LEU A 38 0.85 7.71 9.98
N GLY A 39 1.92 8.43 10.33
CA GLY A 39 3.02 7.90 11.13
C GLY A 39 4.10 7.22 10.30
N TRP A 40 4.07 7.36 8.97
CA TRP A 40 5.07 6.76 8.11
C TRP A 40 6.41 7.49 8.23
N ARG A 41 7.50 6.75 8.10
CA ARG A 41 8.86 7.30 8.19
C ARG A 41 9.22 8.09 6.94
N LEU A 42 9.75 9.28 7.10
CA LEU A 42 10.32 10.04 5.99
C LEU A 42 11.74 9.54 5.73
N ASP A 43 11.97 8.95 4.56
CA ASP A 43 13.28 8.43 4.19
C ASP A 43 14.10 9.44 3.38
N ALA A 44 13.45 10.23 2.54
CA ALA A 44 14.11 11.17 1.66
C ALA A 44 13.15 12.26 1.21
N ASP A 45 13.69 13.45 1.01
CA ASP A 45 13.01 14.57 0.38
C ASP A 45 14.09 15.42 -0.28
N PHE A 46 14.23 15.30 -1.60
CA PHE A 46 15.28 16.02 -2.32
C PHE A 46 14.80 16.44 -3.70
N ALA A 47 15.49 17.42 -4.24
CA ALA A 47 15.22 17.95 -5.57
C ALA A 47 16.42 17.75 -6.48
N PHE A 48 16.15 17.40 -7.73
CA PHE A 48 17.13 17.35 -8.79
C PHE A 48 16.84 18.52 -9.74
N GLY A 49 17.66 19.58 -9.65
CA GLY A 49 17.36 20.79 -10.39
C GLY A 49 16.04 21.42 -9.93
N LYS A 50 15.36 22.13 -10.84
CA LYS A 50 14.11 22.85 -10.53
C LYS A 50 12.85 22.09 -10.88
N ASP A 51 12.94 21.02 -11.68
CA ASP A 51 11.78 20.35 -12.25
C ASP A 51 11.46 18.98 -11.61
N VAL A 52 12.40 18.43 -10.84
CA VAL A 52 12.23 17.11 -10.24
C VAL A 52 12.38 17.20 -8.73
N ARG A 53 11.40 16.70 -8.02
CA ARG A 53 11.46 16.52 -6.57
C ARG A 53 10.94 15.13 -6.24
N ALA A 54 11.62 14.46 -5.32
CA ALA A 54 11.23 13.12 -4.87
C ALA A 54 11.13 13.08 -3.35
N VAL A 55 10.01 12.61 -2.85
CA VAL A 55 9.78 12.34 -1.43
C VAL A 55 9.55 10.84 -1.29
N GLN A 56 10.27 10.21 -0.36
CA GLN A 56 10.10 8.78 -0.10
C GLN A 56 9.67 8.57 1.35
N VAL A 57 8.61 7.81 1.53
CA VAL A 57 8.05 7.47 2.83
C VAL A 57 7.88 5.95 2.93
N THR A 58 7.94 5.43 4.16
CA THR A 58 7.82 3.99 4.38
C THR A 58 6.90 3.71 5.56
N PRO A 59 5.86 2.88 5.37
CA PRO A 59 5.05 2.41 6.50
C PRO A 59 5.90 1.63 7.50
N LEU A 60 5.50 1.66 8.77
CA LEU A 60 6.21 0.93 9.83
C LEU A 60 6.37 -0.55 9.47
N HIS A 61 7.59 -1.03 9.50
CA HIS A 61 7.98 -2.41 9.22
C HIS A 61 7.73 -2.89 7.77
N SER A 62 7.43 -1.96 6.85
CA SER A 62 7.29 -2.32 5.43
C SER A 62 8.66 -2.46 4.78
N GLY A 63 8.83 -3.49 3.95
CA GLY A 63 10.02 -3.65 3.12
C GLY A 63 9.95 -2.89 1.80
N CYS A 64 8.78 -2.34 1.47
CA CYS A 64 8.57 -1.53 0.27
C CYS A 64 8.21 -0.12 0.67
N SER A 65 8.79 0.86 -0.01
CA SER A 65 8.54 2.28 0.21
C SER A 65 7.61 2.85 -0.83
N VAL A 66 7.14 4.06 -0.60
CA VAL A 66 6.30 4.82 -1.52
C VAL A 66 7.00 6.12 -1.86
N THR A 67 7.05 6.45 -3.13
CA THR A 67 7.65 7.70 -3.63
C THR A 67 6.60 8.52 -4.34
N PHE A 68 6.64 9.82 -4.14
CA PHE A 68 5.85 10.79 -4.89
C PHE A 68 6.65 12.07 -5.05
N GLY A 69 6.26 12.90 -6.00
CA GLY A 69 7.02 14.11 -6.25
C GLY A 69 6.55 14.80 -7.52
N SER A 70 7.43 15.65 -8.06
CA SER A 70 7.24 16.30 -9.35
C SER A 70 8.24 15.76 -10.34
N GLY A 71 7.79 15.54 -11.58
CA GLY A 71 8.65 15.05 -12.65
C GLY A 71 9.00 13.56 -12.56
N LEU A 72 8.31 12.79 -11.72
CA LEU A 72 8.61 11.37 -11.53
C LEU A 72 7.76 10.44 -12.39
N THR A 73 6.54 10.83 -12.71
CA THR A 73 5.60 10.01 -13.46
C THR A 73 4.67 10.90 -14.26
N THR A 74 4.17 10.36 -15.38
CA THR A 74 3.16 11.03 -16.21
C THR A 74 1.75 10.55 -15.89
N ALA A 75 1.57 9.65 -14.91
CA ALA A 75 0.26 9.19 -14.50
C ALA A 75 -0.56 10.34 -13.91
N GLU A 76 -1.87 10.31 -14.12
CA GLU A 76 -2.77 11.33 -13.56
C GLU A 76 -2.75 11.31 -12.03
N PRO A 77 -2.67 12.47 -11.36
CA PRO A 77 -2.78 12.50 -9.90
C PRO A 77 -4.04 11.80 -9.42
N GLY A 78 -3.88 10.96 -8.39
CA GLY A 78 -5.00 10.21 -7.84
C GLY A 78 -5.36 8.92 -8.58
N SER A 79 -4.63 8.58 -9.64
CA SER A 79 -4.97 7.40 -10.47
C SER A 79 -4.49 6.07 -9.89
N ALA A 80 -3.61 6.07 -8.91
CA ALA A 80 -3.18 4.83 -8.27
C ALA A 80 -4.31 4.29 -7.39
N GLN A 81 -4.67 3.04 -7.61
CA GLN A 81 -5.79 2.43 -6.89
C GLN A 81 -5.39 1.08 -6.32
N ARG A 82 -6.04 0.73 -5.22
CA ARG A 82 -5.88 -0.56 -4.57
C ARG A 82 -4.44 -0.85 -4.14
N LEU A 83 -3.79 0.16 -3.59
CA LEU A 83 -2.52 -0.02 -2.91
C LEU A 83 -2.80 -0.74 -1.59
N GLU A 84 -2.22 -1.90 -1.38
CA GLU A 84 -2.59 -2.75 -0.24
C GLU A 84 -1.60 -2.64 0.91
N LEU A 85 -2.16 -2.45 2.10
CA LEU A 85 -1.42 -2.46 3.37
C LEU A 85 -1.93 -3.64 4.19
N VAL A 86 -1.04 -4.52 4.56
CA VAL A 86 -1.39 -5.66 5.41
C VAL A 86 -1.30 -5.24 6.88
N VAL A 87 -2.33 -5.57 7.64
CA VAL A 87 -2.41 -5.29 9.08
C VAL A 87 -2.75 -6.57 9.84
N GLU A 88 -2.38 -6.64 11.10
CA GLU A 88 -2.68 -7.81 11.93
C GLU A 88 -4.11 -7.80 12.48
N ASP A 89 -4.65 -6.60 12.75
CA ASP A 89 -6.00 -6.41 13.27
C ASP A 89 -6.63 -5.22 12.56
N ILE A 90 -7.65 -5.49 11.74
CA ILE A 90 -8.27 -4.46 10.90
C ILE A 90 -8.98 -3.37 11.73
N GLU A 91 -9.55 -3.73 12.87
CA GLU A 91 -10.25 -2.76 13.71
C GLU A 91 -9.27 -1.84 14.43
N VAL A 92 -8.16 -2.38 14.94
CA VAL A 92 -7.10 -1.59 15.56
C VAL A 92 -6.47 -0.64 14.55
N ALA A 93 -6.18 -1.13 13.34
CA ALA A 93 -5.60 -0.30 12.28
C ALA A 93 -6.54 0.83 11.85
N ARG A 94 -7.83 0.52 11.70
CA ARG A 94 -8.83 1.53 11.37
C ARG A 94 -8.92 2.59 12.46
N ASP A 95 -8.97 2.18 13.72
CA ASP A 95 -9.06 3.12 14.85
C ASP A 95 -7.84 4.04 14.91
N ASP A 96 -6.64 3.52 14.66
CA ASP A 96 -5.43 4.33 14.61
C ASP A 96 -5.53 5.42 13.54
N LEU A 97 -6.00 5.07 12.34
CA LEU A 97 -6.17 6.04 11.26
C LEU A 97 -7.23 7.09 11.58
N LEU A 98 -8.34 6.67 12.17
CA LEU A 98 -9.40 7.61 12.61
C LEU A 98 -8.85 8.59 13.66
N ASP A 99 -8.06 8.11 14.61
CA ASP A 99 -7.45 8.96 15.63
C ASP A 99 -6.48 9.99 15.04
N ARG A 100 -5.88 9.66 13.89
CA ARG A 100 -5.01 10.57 13.14
C ARG A 100 -5.77 11.53 12.22
N GLY A 101 -7.10 11.46 12.22
CA GLY A 101 -7.94 12.35 11.41
C GLY A 101 -8.17 11.89 9.97
N VAL A 102 -7.83 10.64 9.65
CA VAL A 102 -8.03 10.08 8.30
C VAL A 102 -9.47 9.57 8.17
N LYS A 103 -10.08 9.83 7.02
CA LYS A 103 -11.39 9.27 6.70
C LYS A 103 -11.19 7.84 6.20
N VAL A 104 -11.64 6.88 6.98
CA VAL A 104 -11.53 5.45 6.65
C VAL A 104 -12.93 4.87 6.52
N SER A 105 -13.12 3.98 5.56
CA SER A 105 -14.39 3.27 5.40
C SER A 105 -14.72 2.45 6.64
N GLU A 106 -15.98 2.05 6.78
CA GLU A 106 -16.33 0.97 7.71
C GLU A 106 -15.58 -0.30 7.31
N VAL A 107 -15.31 -1.15 8.30
CA VAL A 107 -14.73 -2.48 8.03
C VAL A 107 -15.74 -3.30 7.25
N PHE A 108 -15.29 -4.01 6.25
CA PHE A 108 -16.09 -4.93 5.46
C PHE A 108 -15.32 -6.21 5.20
N HIS A 109 -16.05 -7.26 4.82
CA HIS A 109 -15.41 -8.54 4.53
C HIS A 109 -16.01 -9.16 3.28
N ARG A 110 -15.28 -10.11 2.72
CA ARG A 110 -15.72 -10.84 1.54
C ARG A 110 -16.23 -12.22 1.96
N ASP A 111 -17.45 -12.54 1.52
CA ASP A 111 -18.05 -13.87 1.71
C ASP A 111 -18.57 -14.34 0.35
N GLY A 112 -17.88 -15.31 -0.23
CA GLY A 112 -18.14 -15.72 -1.61
C GLY A 112 -17.86 -14.58 -2.56
N GLY A 113 -18.83 -14.17 -3.35
CA GLY A 113 -18.71 -13.03 -4.26
C GLY A 113 -19.21 -11.72 -3.69
N GLU A 114 -19.67 -11.71 -2.45
CA GLU A 114 -20.31 -10.55 -1.84
C GLU A 114 -19.40 -9.84 -0.85
N LEU A 115 -19.59 -8.50 -0.72
CA LEU A 115 -18.98 -7.69 0.33
C LEU A 115 -20.04 -7.41 1.38
N LEU A 116 -19.75 -7.75 2.63
CA LEU A 116 -20.66 -7.64 3.76
C LEU A 116 -20.07 -6.72 4.83
N PRO A 117 -20.92 -6.04 5.64
CA PRO A 117 -20.43 -5.19 6.73
C PRO A 117 -19.70 -5.96 7.82
N GLY A 118 -18.70 -5.29 8.42
CA GLY A 118 -17.96 -5.84 9.55
C GLY A 118 -16.80 -6.74 9.14
N PRO A 119 -15.98 -7.14 10.12
CA PRO A 119 -14.89 -8.07 9.84
C PRO A 119 -15.40 -9.49 9.59
N ASP A 120 -14.58 -10.30 8.92
CA ASP A 120 -14.89 -11.71 8.73
C ASP A 120 -15.16 -12.34 10.10
N PRO A 121 -16.31 -13.04 10.29
CA PRO A 121 -16.65 -13.59 11.61
C PRO A 121 -15.62 -14.54 12.21
N GLU A 122 -14.86 -15.23 11.35
CA GLU A 122 -13.79 -16.13 11.78
C GLU A 122 -12.43 -15.49 11.72
N ARG A 123 -12.34 -14.21 11.33
CA ARG A 123 -11.11 -13.44 11.18
C ARG A 123 -10.08 -14.15 10.32
N ARG A 124 -10.53 -14.80 9.24
CA ARG A 124 -9.66 -15.48 8.28
C ARG A 124 -8.80 -14.45 7.55
N SER A 125 -7.55 -14.80 7.34
CA SER A 125 -6.61 -13.92 6.63
C SER A 125 -7.09 -13.61 5.22
N TYR A 126 -6.82 -12.37 4.78
CA TYR A 126 -7.15 -11.84 3.45
C TYR A 126 -8.63 -11.53 3.20
N LEU A 127 -9.50 -11.66 4.18
CA LEU A 127 -10.93 -11.49 3.97
C LEU A 127 -11.55 -10.24 4.60
N SER A 128 -10.84 -9.55 5.49
CA SER A 128 -11.35 -8.32 6.12
C SER A 128 -10.59 -7.10 5.63
N TYR A 129 -11.32 -6.01 5.35
CA TYR A 129 -10.80 -4.84 4.67
C TYR A 129 -11.31 -3.54 5.26
N ALA A 130 -10.58 -2.48 5.02
CA ALA A 130 -11.04 -1.09 5.15
C ALA A 130 -10.25 -0.25 4.15
N SER A 131 -10.80 0.85 3.69
CA SER A 131 -10.16 1.66 2.65
C SER A 131 -10.10 3.12 3.01
N PHE A 132 -9.10 3.81 2.49
CA PHE A 132 -8.98 5.27 2.58
C PHE A 132 -8.29 5.80 1.32
N ASN A 133 -8.36 7.10 1.12
CA ASN A 133 -7.71 7.77 0.00
C ASN A 133 -6.74 8.83 0.51
N ASP A 134 -5.70 9.10 -0.28
CA ASP A 134 -4.87 10.27 -0.04
C ASP A 134 -5.58 11.54 -0.59
N PRO A 135 -5.00 12.75 -0.40
CA PRO A 135 -5.68 13.98 -0.85
C PRO A 135 -5.99 14.05 -2.34
N ASP A 136 -5.23 13.36 -3.18
CA ASP A 136 -5.48 13.32 -4.63
C ASP A 136 -6.47 12.24 -5.03
N GLY A 137 -6.82 11.32 -4.13
CA GLY A 137 -7.71 10.21 -4.44
C GLY A 137 -6.98 8.90 -4.75
N ASN A 138 -5.66 8.83 -4.56
CA ASN A 138 -4.96 7.54 -4.64
C ASN A 138 -5.53 6.62 -3.56
N GLY A 139 -5.96 5.42 -3.96
CA GLY A 139 -6.72 4.52 -3.11
C GLY A 139 -5.87 3.49 -2.39
N TRP A 140 -6.07 3.41 -1.08
CA TRP A 140 -5.39 2.46 -0.20
C TRP A 140 -6.39 1.48 0.37
N LEU A 141 -5.98 0.22 0.47
CA LEU A 141 -6.79 -0.86 1.03
C LEU A 141 -6.04 -1.51 2.18
N LEU A 142 -6.63 -1.47 3.36
CA LEU A 142 -6.14 -2.25 4.50
C LEU A 142 -6.71 -3.66 4.39
N GLN A 143 -5.86 -4.65 4.63
CA GLN A 143 -6.28 -6.05 4.59
C GLN A 143 -5.69 -6.79 5.79
N GLU A 144 -6.56 -7.46 6.54
CA GLU A 144 -6.12 -8.21 7.71
C GLU A 144 -5.51 -9.55 7.29
N VAL A 145 -4.27 -9.78 7.74
CA VAL A 145 -3.57 -11.04 7.50
C VAL A 145 -2.92 -11.49 8.80
N THR A 146 -3.38 -12.60 9.35
CA THR A 146 -2.85 -13.16 10.61
C THR A 146 -1.97 -14.37 10.36
N THR A 147 -2.25 -15.12 9.30
CA THR A 147 -1.43 -16.26 8.86
C THR A 147 -1.12 -16.10 7.38
N ARG A 148 0.12 -16.40 7.01
CA ARG A 148 0.57 -16.28 5.63
C ARG A 148 0.77 -17.65 4.99
N PRO A 149 0.48 -17.80 3.67
CA PRO A 149 0.84 -19.01 2.94
C PRO A 149 2.35 -19.23 2.96
N PRO A 150 2.82 -20.48 2.83
CA PRO A 150 4.23 -20.76 2.64
C PRO A 150 4.81 -19.94 1.48
N GLY A 151 6.03 -19.45 1.64
CA GLY A 151 6.69 -18.60 0.66
C GLY A 151 6.39 -17.12 0.79
N ARG A 152 5.44 -16.73 1.67
CA ARG A 152 5.11 -15.34 1.97
C ARG A 152 5.55 -14.93 3.38
N VAL A 153 6.20 -15.83 4.09
CA VAL A 153 6.72 -15.55 5.43
C VAL A 153 8.05 -14.80 5.28
N TRP A 154 8.20 -13.71 6.02
CA TRP A 154 9.46 -12.98 6.06
C TRP A 154 10.48 -13.81 6.83
N GLU A 155 11.62 -14.04 6.22
CA GLU A 155 12.77 -14.62 6.91
C GLU A 155 13.63 -13.48 7.45
N ASP A 156 13.96 -13.55 8.74
CA ASP A 156 14.82 -12.57 9.39
C ASP A 156 16.29 -12.72 8.95
#